data_632a6b25ccfe99ac5853c10de94cbc7b
#
_entry.id   632a6b25ccfe99ac5853c10de94cbc7b
#
_cell.length_a   1.000
_cell.length_b   1.000
_cell.length_c   1.000
_cell.angle_alpha   90.00
_cell.angle_beta   90.00
_cell.angle_gamma   90.00
#
_symmetry.space_group_name_H-M   'P 1'
#
loop_
_entity.id
_entity.type
_entity.pdbx_description
1 polymer ?
#
loop_
_entity_poly.entity_id
_entity_poly.type
_entity_poly.pdbx_seq_one_letter_code
_entity_poly.pdbx_strand_id
1 'polypeptide(L)'
;MLENLKLGKGYDGFLFLAESTRNPPRLKSHHHIELELNLVVRGSITYVVNGRRFTFPSRTLLWLFPEQEHQLVDRSDDAQYYVAVFKPSLIARSCRTPAYEGLKRANTDSKDVLNTLIEPDSFDLIRKTMDALMQGALDADLLNREAGFGVGSGFCFEHGDPDGLNAGLHYLLLLCWRSQRTGKVLGDAIALHPVVRRALKLLSEGDDHQDLGQLAKACRASEAHLSRIFRRQIGVPLTRYRNSLRLSRFWAQYRQPEQKTLAEAVYAAGFGSYAQFYKVFTQAYGRGPRASINQLNKPSY
;
A
#
# COMPACT_ATOMS: atom_id res chain seq x y z
N MET A 1 -7.43 -2.92 -11.07
CA MET A 1 -6.98 -1.80 -11.94
C MET A 1 -5.49 -1.91 -12.14
N LEU A 2 -5.01 -1.97 -13.40
CA LEU A 2 -3.59 -1.97 -13.69
C LEU A 2 -2.98 -0.62 -13.31
N GLU A 3 -1.92 -0.65 -12.54
CA GLU A 3 -1.20 0.53 -12.13
C GLU A 3 0.17 0.60 -12.79
N ASN A 4 0.53 1.79 -13.29
CA ASN A 4 1.85 2.08 -13.79
C ASN A 4 2.65 2.80 -12.71
N LEU A 5 3.67 2.16 -12.17
CA LEU A 5 4.50 2.71 -11.10
C LEU A 5 5.47 3.80 -11.57
N LYS A 6 5.49 4.12 -12.87
CA LYS A 6 6.31 5.21 -13.48
C LYS A 6 7.79 5.20 -13.07
N LEU A 7 8.37 4.01 -12.92
CA LEU A 7 9.78 3.87 -12.57
C LEU A 7 10.68 4.36 -13.73
N GLY A 8 11.57 5.30 -13.43
CA GLY A 8 12.56 5.82 -14.38
C GLY A 8 13.41 4.71 -15.01
N LYS A 9 13.97 4.97 -16.20
CA LYS A 9 14.75 3.97 -16.95
C LYS A 9 16.01 3.50 -16.20
N GLY A 10 16.61 4.36 -15.38
CA GLY A 10 17.84 4.07 -14.62
C GLY A 10 17.63 3.21 -13.37
N TYR A 11 16.40 2.94 -12.97
CA TYR A 11 16.10 2.20 -11.76
C TYR A 11 15.57 0.80 -12.04
N ASP A 12 16.03 -0.16 -11.27
CA ASP A 12 15.57 -1.56 -11.28
C ASP A 12 14.34 -1.80 -10.39
N GLY A 13 14.00 -0.84 -9.58
CA GLY A 13 12.91 -0.85 -8.63
C GLY A 13 12.97 0.35 -7.72
N PHE A 14 12.27 0.29 -6.61
CA PHE A 14 12.37 1.25 -5.52
C PHE A 14 12.17 0.58 -4.16
N LEU A 15 12.51 1.31 -3.11
CA LEU A 15 12.34 0.91 -1.72
C LEU A 15 11.90 2.12 -0.90
N PHE A 16 10.91 1.95 -0.03
CA PHE A 16 10.56 2.96 0.96
C PHE A 16 10.02 2.34 2.26
N LEU A 17 10.09 3.09 3.36
CA LEU A 17 9.51 2.73 4.64
C LEU A 17 8.17 3.45 4.82
N ALA A 18 7.09 2.70 4.92
CA ALA A 18 5.76 3.21 5.22
C ALA A 18 5.49 3.17 6.72
N GLU A 19 4.92 4.26 7.25
CA GLU A 19 4.56 4.41 8.66
C GLU A 19 3.11 4.85 8.82
N SER A 20 2.38 4.28 9.79
CA SER A 20 0.96 4.58 10.03
C SER A 20 0.69 6.05 10.31
N THR A 21 1.63 6.72 11.00
CA THR A 21 1.50 8.13 11.38
C THR A 21 1.77 9.10 10.23
N ARG A 22 2.49 8.66 9.19
CA ARG A 22 2.93 9.51 8.08
C ARG A 22 2.18 9.23 6.78
N ASN A 23 1.79 8.00 6.55
CA ASN A 23 1.19 7.55 5.30
C ASN A 23 -0.24 7.06 5.52
N PRO A 24 -1.26 7.63 4.88
CA PRO A 24 -2.57 7.01 4.85
C PRO A 24 -2.49 5.65 4.16
N PRO A 25 -3.28 4.65 4.56
CA PRO A 25 -3.30 3.37 3.88
C PRO A 25 -3.79 3.56 2.45
N ARG A 26 -3.15 2.87 1.51
CA ARG A 26 -3.62 2.82 0.13
C ARG A 26 -4.81 1.88 0.04
N LEU A 27 -5.96 2.42 -0.29
CA LEU A 27 -7.22 1.68 -0.20
C LEU A 27 -7.84 1.31 -1.55
N LYS A 28 -7.16 1.57 -2.68
CA LYS A 28 -7.62 1.10 -3.98
C LYS A 28 -7.07 -0.28 -4.28
N SER A 29 -7.93 -1.18 -4.73
CA SER A 29 -7.52 -2.44 -5.31
C SER A 29 -6.78 -2.19 -6.61
N HIS A 30 -5.58 -2.74 -6.73
CA HIS A 30 -4.71 -2.57 -7.89
C HIS A 30 -3.86 -3.81 -8.12
N HIS A 31 -3.23 -3.88 -9.28
CA HIS A 31 -2.17 -4.80 -9.65
C HIS A 31 -1.21 -4.07 -10.58
N HIS A 32 0.01 -4.52 -10.64
CA HIS A 32 1.06 -3.99 -11.50
C HIS A 32 1.93 -5.14 -12.04
N ILE A 33 2.82 -4.82 -12.98
CA ILE A 33 3.69 -5.81 -13.63
C ILE A 33 4.96 -6.13 -12.85
N GLU A 34 5.28 -5.31 -11.87
CA GLU A 34 6.45 -5.48 -11.01
C GLU A 34 6.14 -6.50 -9.90
N LEU A 35 7.19 -7.12 -9.37
CA LEU A 35 7.13 -7.90 -8.15
C LEU A 35 7.24 -6.95 -6.96
N GLU A 36 6.28 -7.04 -6.02
CA GLU A 36 6.32 -6.27 -4.77
C GLU A 36 6.65 -7.19 -3.60
N LEU A 37 7.46 -6.67 -2.69
CA LEU A 37 7.81 -7.27 -1.42
C LEU A 37 7.49 -6.31 -0.29
N ASN A 38 6.78 -6.77 0.72
CA ASN A 38 6.60 -6.04 1.97
C ASN A 38 7.31 -6.76 3.11
N LEU A 39 8.07 -6.02 3.93
CA LEU A 39 8.59 -6.49 5.21
C LEU A 39 7.93 -5.73 6.35
N VAL A 40 7.14 -6.40 7.17
CA VAL A 40 6.53 -5.78 8.35
C VAL A 40 7.56 -5.66 9.44
N VAL A 41 7.94 -4.41 9.80
CA VAL A 41 8.94 -4.13 10.83
C VAL A 41 8.30 -4.09 12.21
N ARG A 42 7.17 -3.40 12.33
CA ARG A 42 6.45 -3.20 13.58
C ARG A 42 4.94 -3.22 13.35
N GLY A 43 4.19 -3.63 14.39
CA GLY A 43 2.74 -3.70 14.31
C GLY A 43 2.24 -4.77 13.35
N SER A 44 1.16 -4.47 12.64
CA SER A 44 0.57 -5.38 11.66
C SER A 44 -0.04 -4.63 10.48
N ILE A 45 -0.08 -5.27 9.32
CA ILE A 45 -0.75 -4.80 8.11
C ILE A 45 -1.79 -5.83 7.66
N THR A 46 -2.90 -5.37 7.09
CA THR A 46 -3.96 -6.23 6.59
C THR A 46 -4.20 -5.94 5.12
N TYR A 47 -4.05 -6.97 4.31
CA TYR A 47 -4.32 -6.93 2.87
C TYR A 47 -5.56 -7.75 2.51
N VAL A 48 -6.23 -7.32 1.47
CA VAL A 48 -7.12 -8.18 0.68
C VAL A 48 -6.38 -8.49 -0.62
N VAL A 49 -6.15 -9.77 -0.88
CA VAL A 49 -5.48 -10.25 -2.09
C VAL A 49 -6.39 -11.28 -2.74
N ASN A 50 -6.71 -11.08 -4.03
CA ASN A 50 -7.62 -11.96 -4.78
C ASN A 50 -8.93 -12.28 -4.02
N GLY A 51 -9.50 -11.29 -3.33
CA GLY A 51 -10.75 -11.41 -2.57
C GLY A 51 -10.64 -12.19 -1.25
N ARG A 52 -9.43 -12.45 -0.75
CA ARG A 52 -9.17 -13.06 0.58
C ARG A 52 -8.44 -12.06 1.46
N ARG A 53 -8.79 -12.04 2.74
CA ARG A 53 -8.15 -11.18 3.75
C ARG A 53 -7.02 -11.92 4.45
N PHE A 54 -5.90 -11.23 4.60
CA PHE A 54 -4.71 -11.68 5.33
C PHE A 54 -4.26 -10.58 6.29
N THR A 55 -3.80 -10.96 7.47
CA THR A 55 -3.17 -10.03 8.42
C THR A 55 -1.76 -10.51 8.72
N PHE A 56 -0.79 -9.64 8.55
CA PHE A 56 0.64 -9.94 8.64
C PHE A 56 1.24 -9.19 9.84
N PRO A 57 1.71 -9.89 10.86
CA PRO A 57 2.41 -9.29 12.01
C PRO A 57 3.85 -8.92 11.65
N SER A 58 4.54 -8.27 12.61
CA SER A 58 5.98 -7.98 12.52
C SER A 58 6.79 -9.23 12.15
N ARG A 59 7.90 -9.03 11.45
CA ARG A 59 8.81 -10.05 10.86
C ARG A 59 8.20 -10.85 9.72
N THR A 60 7.09 -10.41 9.14
CA THR A 60 6.53 -11.08 7.96
C THR A 60 7.11 -10.50 6.68
N LEU A 61 7.62 -11.38 5.82
CA LEU A 61 7.82 -11.11 4.38
C LEU A 61 6.54 -11.49 3.64
N LEU A 62 6.03 -10.55 2.85
CA LEU A 62 4.87 -10.71 1.99
C LEU A 62 5.29 -10.44 0.55
N TRP A 63 5.03 -11.40 -0.35
CA TRP A 63 5.28 -11.27 -1.79
C TRP A 63 3.96 -11.08 -2.52
N LEU A 64 3.90 -10.02 -3.32
CA LEU A 64 2.79 -9.73 -4.21
C LEU A 64 3.32 -9.83 -5.65
N PHE A 65 2.90 -10.88 -6.33
CA PHE A 65 3.39 -11.18 -7.68
C PHE A 65 2.72 -10.32 -8.75
N PRO A 66 3.36 -10.18 -9.93
CA PRO A 66 2.74 -9.50 -11.07
C PRO A 66 1.30 -9.95 -11.30
N GLU A 67 0.44 -8.98 -11.63
CA GLU A 67 -0.99 -9.17 -11.90
C GLU A 67 -1.83 -9.65 -10.72
N GLN A 68 -1.25 -9.91 -9.55
CA GLN A 68 -2.00 -10.27 -8.35
C GLN A 68 -2.74 -9.05 -7.79
N GLU A 69 -4.07 -9.09 -7.86
CA GLU A 69 -4.90 -7.99 -7.34
C GLU A 69 -4.76 -7.92 -5.81
N HIS A 70 -4.32 -6.77 -5.32
CA HIS A 70 -4.09 -6.55 -3.90
C HIS A 70 -4.54 -5.16 -3.43
N GLN A 71 -4.81 -5.07 -2.13
CA GLN A 71 -5.32 -3.86 -1.49
C GLN A 71 -4.96 -3.86 -0.01
N LEU A 72 -4.19 -2.87 0.44
CA LEU A 72 -4.00 -2.62 1.87
C LEU A 72 -5.31 -2.05 2.43
N VAL A 73 -5.94 -2.74 3.37
CA VAL A 73 -7.25 -2.37 3.92
C VAL A 73 -7.18 -1.88 5.35
N ASP A 74 -6.18 -2.28 6.11
CA ASP A 74 -5.98 -1.87 7.50
C ASP A 74 -4.52 -2.02 7.93
N ARG A 75 -4.15 -1.33 8.99
CA ARG A 75 -2.86 -1.43 9.68
C ARG A 75 -3.00 -0.96 11.11
N SER A 76 -2.19 -1.51 12.02
CA SER A 76 -2.15 -1.03 13.41
C SER A 76 -1.60 0.40 13.48
N ASP A 77 -1.92 1.10 14.56
CA ASP A 77 -1.52 2.51 14.73
C ASP A 77 0.02 2.69 14.80
N ASP A 78 0.74 1.66 15.19
CA ASP A 78 2.20 1.61 15.27
C ASP A 78 2.85 0.91 14.07
N ALA A 79 2.10 0.59 13.03
CA ALA A 79 2.64 -0.16 11.89
C ALA A 79 3.76 0.59 11.17
N GLN A 80 4.86 -0.13 10.97
CA GLN A 80 5.98 0.23 10.11
C GLN A 80 6.29 -0.96 9.21
N TYR A 81 6.42 -0.72 7.92
CA TYR A 81 6.76 -1.77 6.96
C TYR A 81 7.47 -1.19 5.75
N TYR A 82 8.45 -1.94 5.24
CA TYR A 82 9.09 -1.63 3.97
C TYR A 82 8.23 -2.11 2.82
N VAL A 83 8.24 -1.34 1.74
CA VAL A 83 7.74 -1.73 0.43
C VAL A 83 8.91 -1.66 -0.55
N ALA A 84 9.28 -2.80 -1.11
CA ALA A 84 10.27 -2.90 -2.17
C ALA A 84 9.59 -3.39 -3.45
N VAL A 85 9.89 -2.75 -4.56
CA VAL A 85 9.36 -3.11 -5.87
C VAL A 85 10.51 -3.43 -6.81
N PHE A 86 10.36 -4.50 -7.60
CA PHE A 86 11.39 -5.02 -8.49
C PHE A 86 10.85 -5.11 -9.93
N LYS A 87 11.51 -4.46 -10.87
CA LYS A 87 11.16 -4.54 -12.29
C LYS A 87 11.32 -5.95 -12.84
N PRO A 88 10.50 -6.35 -13.83
CA PRO A 88 10.65 -7.65 -14.51
C PRO A 88 12.05 -7.86 -15.11
N SER A 89 12.71 -6.80 -15.58
CA SER A 89 14.08 -6.85 -16.10
C SER A 89 15.10 -7.25 -15.03
N LEU A 90 14.96 -6.77 -13.80
CA LEU A 90 15.79 -7.19 -12.67
C LEU A 90 15.59 -8.68 -12.38
N ILE A 91 14.35 -9.12 -12.27
CA ILE A 91 14.01 -10.54 -12.02
C ILE A 91 14.64 -11.44 -13.10
N ALA A 92 14.48 -11.06 -14.38
CA ALA A 92 14.99 -11.86 -15.50
C ALA A 92 16.52 -12.05 -15.45
N ARG A 93 17.28 -10.99 -15.13
CA ARG A 93 18.74 -11.07 -15.08
C ARG A 93 19.31 -11.65 -13.79
N SER A 94 18.57 -11.58 -12.69
CA SER A 94 19.01 -12.03 -11.36
C SER A 94 18.71 -13.51 -11.09
N CYS A 95 17.59 -14.02 -11.58
CA CYS A 95 17.09 -15.36 -11.27
C CYS A 95 17.57 -16.40 -12.29
N ARG A 96 18.87 -16.68 -12.30
CA ARG A 96 19.50 -17.58 -13.29
C ARG A 96 19.53 -19.05 -12.84
N THR A 97 19.43 -19.33 -11.55
CA THR A 97 19.49 -20.67 -11.01
C THR A 97 18.11 -21.19 -10.59
N PRO A 98 17.88 -22.52 -10.57
CA PRO A 98 16.60 -23.10 -10.18
C PRO A 98 16.10 -22.64 -8.79
N ALA A 99 17.03 -22.30 -7.88
CA ALA A 99 16.69 -21.83 -6.54
C ALA A 99 15.80 -20.57 -6.51
N TYR A 100 15.87 -19.75 -7.57
CA TYR A 100 15.14 -18.47 -7.70
C TYR A 100 14.05 -18.48 -8.78
N GLU A 101 13.79 -19.64 -9.39
CA GLU A 101 12.78 -19.76 -10.45
C GLU A 101 11.39 -19.33 -9.99
N GLY A 102 11.09 -19.55 -8.72
CA GLY A 102 9.82 -19.11 -8.12
C GLY A 102 9.57 -17.60 -8.17
N LEU A 103 10.61 -16.75 -8.30
CA LEU A 103 10.48 -15.31 -8.45
C LEU A 103 9.95 -14.87 -9.83
N LYS A 104 10.06 -15.73 -10.85
CA LYS A 104 9.61 -15.45 -12.22
C LYS A 104 8.11 -15.74 -12.43
N ARG A 105 7.39 -16.13 -11.38
CA ARG A 105 5.99 -16.47 -11.51
C ARG A 105 5.19 -15.23 -11.93
N ALA A 106 4.39 -15.39 -12.99
CA ALA A 106 3.21 -14.56 -13.19
C ALA A 106 2.07 -15.28 -12.47
N ASN A 107 1.42 -14.63 -11.53
CA ASN A 107 0.41 -15.28 -10.71
C ASN A 107 -1.00 -14.91 -11.16
N THR A 108 -1.45 -15.54 -12.21
CA THR A 108 -2.81 -15.34 -12.73
C THR A 108 -3.89 -16.06 -11.94
N ASP A 109 -3.59 -17.17 -11.25
CA ASP A 109 -4.63 -18.05 -10.67
C ASP A 109 -4.41 -18.48 -9.22
N SER A 110 -3.31 -18.14 -8.59
CA SER A 110 -3.05 -18.57 -7.21
C SER A 110 -3.91 -17.80 -6.22
N LYS A 111 -4.75 -18.55 -5.51
CA LYS A 111 -5.50 -18.04 -4.36
C LYS A 111 -4.60 -17.82 -3.14
N ASP A 112 -3.37 -18.26 -3.21
CA ASP A 112 -2.43 -18.25 -2.11
C ASP A 112 -1.49 -17.05 -2.23
N VAL A 113 -1.32 -16.36 -1.12
CA VAL A 113 -0.37 -15.27 -0.95
C VAL A 113 0.90 -15.86 -0.36
N LEU A 114 2.01 -15.67 -1.04
CA LEU A 114 3.29 -16.11 -0.52
C LEU A 114 3.72 -15.18 0.62
N ASN A 115 3.70 -15.71 1.84
CA ASN A 115 4.07 -14.97 3.03
C ASN A 115 4.80 -15.87 4.02
N THR A 116 5.71 -15.30 4.78
CA THR A 116 6.53 -16.06 5.72
C THR A 116 6.94 -15.22 6.90
N LEU A 117 6.72 -15.73 8.10
CA LEU A 117 7.32 -15.22 9.33
C LEU A 117 8.78 -15.67 9.36
N ILE A 118 9.70 -14.73 9.18
CA ILE A 118 11.13 -15.04 9.11
C ILE A 118 11.79 -15.06 10.49
N GLU A 119 12.90 -15.79 10.58
CA GLU A 119 13.71 -15.90 11.79
C GLU A 119 14.31 -14.54 12.18
N PRO A 120 14.54 -14.27 13.49
CA PRO A 120 15.03 -12.99 13.98
C PRO A 120 16.33 -12.52 13.31
N ASP A 121 17.32 -13.36 13.15
CA ASP A 121 18.61 -13.00 12.55
C ASP A 121 18.45 -12.62 11.08
N SER A 122 17.61 -13.34 10.33
CA SER A 122 17.28 -13.00 8.94
C SER A 122 16.52 -11.68 8.85
N PHE A 123 15.60 -11.45 9.78
CA PHE A 123 14.86 -10.19 9.87
C PHE A 123 15.81 -9.00 10.09
N ASP A 124 16.72 -9.10 11.06
CA ASP A 124 17.66 -8.03 11.38
C ASP A 124 18.61 -7.72 10.22
N LEU A 125 19.09 -8.76 9.53
CA LEU A 125 19.94 -8.60 8.35
C LEU A 125 19.19 -7.89 7.21
N ILE A 126 17.97 -8.33 6.90
CA ILE A 126 17.15 -7.74 5.82
C ILE A 126 16.81 -6.29 6.17
N ARG A 127 16.37 -6.03 7.41
CA ARG A 127 16.05 -4.68 7.87
C ARG A 127 17.23 -3.74 7.75
N LYS A 128 18.42 -4.13 8.25
CA LYS A 128 19.66 -3.34 8.13
C LYS A 128 20.04 -3.08 6.67
N THR A 129 19.84 -4.04 5.80
CA THR A 129 20.08 -3.89 4.36
C THR A 129 19.13 -2.84 3.77
N MET A 130 17.83 -2.91 4.09
CA MET A 130 16.84 -1.94 3.65
C MET A 130 17.12 -0.54 4.21
N ASP A 131 17.46 -0.45 5.50
CA ASP A 131 17.85 0.82 6.14
C ASP A 131 19.05 1.48 5.42
N ALA A 132 20.08 0.70 5.09
CA ALA A 132 21.26 1.18 4.38
C ALA A 132 20.91 1.69 2.95
N LEU A 133 20.05 1.00 2.23
CA LEU A 133 19.60 1.44 0.91
C LEU A 133 18.74 2.70 0.95
N MET A 134 18.00 2.92 2.04
CA MET A 134 17.20 4.13 2.22
C MET A 134 18.04 5.38 2.51
N GLN A 135 19.29 5.26 2.96
CA GLN A 135 20.15 6.41 3.29
C GLN A 135 20.48 7.29 2.08
N GLY A 136 20.48 6.74 0.87
CA GLY A 136 20.70 7.49 -0.37
C GLY A 136 19.42 7.98 -1.05
N ALA A 137 18.25 7.72 -0.47
CA ALA A 137 16.99 8.17 -1.04
C ALA A 137 16.86 9.69 -0.94
N LEU A 138 16.80 10.35 -2.08
CA LEU A 138 16.52 11.78 -2.15
C LEU A 138 15.06 11.96 -1.76
N ASP A 139 14.81 12.85 -0.80
CA ASP A 139 13.46 13.10 -0.30
C ASP A 139 12.72 11.86 0.23
N ALA A 140 13.39 11.03 1.06
CA ALA A 140 12.73 9.91 1.75
C ALA A 140 11.46 10.36 2.47
N ASP A 141 11.40 11.60 2.96
CA ASP A 141 10.20 12.23 3.50
C ASP A 141 9.15 12.55 2.43
N LEU A 142 9.54 12.88 1.20
CA LEU A 142 8.62 13.09 0.09
C LEU A 142 8.04 11.75 -0.39
N LEU A 143 8.87 10.73 -0.51
CA LEU A 143 8.48 9.35 -0.77
C LEU A 143 7.47 8.86 0.26
N ASN A 144 7.79 9.03 1.53
CA ASN A 144 6.89 8.69 2.62
C ASN A 144 5.59 9.50 2.58
N ARG A 145 5.64 10.76 2.20
CA ARG A 145 4.44 11.60 2.05
C ARG A 145 3.59 11.20 0.86
N GLU A 146 4.21 10.77 -0.25
CA GLU A 146 3.50 10.47 -1.50
C GLU A 146 3.12 9.00 -1.65
N ALA A 147 3.88 8.07 -1.12
CA ALA A 147 3.60 6.63 -1.18
C ALA A 147 2.23 6.24 -0.60
N GLY A 148 1.69 7.03 0.33
CA GLY A 148 0.35 6.87 0.85
C GLY A 148 -0.78 7.37 -0.07
N PHE A 149 -0.47 8.09 -1.16
CA PHE A 149 -1.45 8.81 -1.96
C PHE A 149 -1.69 8.22 -3.35
N GLY A 150 -1.09 7.09 -3.62
CA GLY A 150 -1.21 6.39 -4.88
C GLY A 150 -0.20 6.86 -5.92
N VAL A 151 0.40 5.89 -6.60
CA VAL A 151 1.36 6.09 -7.68
C VAL A 151 0.62 6.46 -8.98
N GLY A 152 -0.20 7.42 -8.98
CA GLY A 152 -0.87 7.98 -10.16
C GLY A 152 -0.71 9.49 -10.22
N SER A 153 -0.14 10.06 -9.17
CA SER A 153 -0.10 11.50 -8.90
C SER A 153 1.15 12.22 -9.42
N GLY A 154 1.90 11.62 -10.36
CA GLY A 154 3.12 12.26 -10.88
C GLY A 154 4.37 12.03 -10.03
N PHE A 155 4.29 11.13 -9.06
CA PHE A 155 5.44 10.70 -8.28
C PHE A 155 6.54 10.15 -9.18
N CYS A 156 7.76 10.67 -9.05
CA CYS A 156 8.97 10.15 -9.64
C CYS A 156 9.91 9.74 -8.49
N PHE A 157 10.31 8.49 -8.50
CA PHE A 157 11.30 8.01 -7.53
C PHE A 157 12.69 8.51 -7.95
N GLU A 158 13.41 9.12 -7.01
CA GLU A 158 14.78 9.56 -7.19
C GLU A 158 15.67 9.06 -6.05
N HIS A 159 16.91 8.72 -6.39
CA HIS A 159 17.92 8.26 -5.46
C HIS A 159 19.28 8.88 -5.81
N GLY A 160 20.02 9.30 -4.79
CA GLY A 160 21.33 9.96 -4.97
C GLY A 160 22.42 9.04 -5.52
N ASP A 161 22.27 7.72 -5.34
CA ASP A 161 23.15 6.68 -5.88
C ASP A 161 22.29 5.58 -6.55
N PRO A 162 21.87 5.76 -7.80
CA PRO A 162 21.08 4.76 -8.53
C PRO A 162 21.80 3.42 -8.72
N ASP A 163 23.11 3.43 -8.93
CA ASP A 163 23.90 2.21 -9.13
C ASP A 163 23.99 1.38 -7.83
N GLY A 164 24.27 2.04 -6.71
CA GLY A 164 24.25 1.41 -5.39
C GLY A 164 22.87 0.87 -5.02
N LEU A 165 21.81 1.62 -5.31
CA LEU A 165 20.44 1.15 -5.10
C LEU A 165 20.14 -0.09 -5.95
N ASN A 166 20.46 -0.08 -7.25
CA ASN A 166 20.20 -1.21 -8.14
C ASN A 166 20.97 -2.47 -7.72
N ALA A 167 22.23 -2.33 -7.32
CA ALA A 167 23.03 -3.43 -6.78
C ALA A 167 22.43 -3.97 -5.47
N GLY A 168 22.00 -3.06 -4.59
CA GLY A 168 21.37 -3.39 -3.33
C GLY A 168 20.01 -4.07 -3.50
N LEU A 169 19.17 -3.59 -4.42
CA LEU A 169 17.89 -4.22 -4.75
C LEU A 169 18.08 -5.64 -5.29
N HIS A 170 19.12 -5.86 -6.12
CA HIS A 170 19.47 -7.19 -6.58
C HIS A 170 19.81 -8.12 -5.40
N TYR A 171 20.71 -7.68 -4.52
CA TYR A 171 21.09 -8.46 -3.34
C TYR A 171 19.89 -8.71 -2.41
N LEU A 172 19.08 -7.67 -2.13
CA LEU A 172 17.90 -7.72 -1.28
C LEU A 172 16.87 -8.73 -1.80
N LEU A 173 16.59 -8.75 -3.11
CA LEU A 173 15.70 -9.70 -3.76
C LEU A 173 16.10 -11.16 -3.46
N LEU A 174 17.38 -11.48 -3.66
CA LEU A 174 17.89 -12.83 -3.44
C LEU A 174 17.97 -13.20 -1.96
N LEU A 175 18.34 -12.25 -1.10
CA LEU A 175 18.38 -12.43 0.35
C LEU A 175 16.99 -12.73 0.91
N CYS A 176 15.98 -11.92 0.58
CA CYS A 176 14.61 -12.11 1.04
C CYS A 176 14.03 -13.44 0.54
N TRP A 177 14.32 -13.80 -0.72
CA TRP A 177 13.85 -15.08 -1.27
C TRP A 177 14.46 -16.29 -0.56
N ARG A 178 15.74 -16.24 -0.20
CA ARG A 178 16.37 -17.32 0.60
C ARG A 178 15.78 -17.40 2.01
N SER A 179 15.61 -16.27 2.69
CA SER A 179 15.10 -16.21 4.06
C SER A 179 13.65 -16.69 4.16
N GLN A 180 12.86 -16.51 3.11
CA GLN A 180 11.50 -17.03 3.06
C GLN A 180 11.45 -18.57 3.11
N ARG A 181 12.45 -19.27 2.59
CA ARG A 181 12.46 -20.75 2.53
C ARG A 181 12.67 -21.41 3.89
N THR A 182 13.24 -20.70 4.84
CA THR A 182 13.54 -21.20 6.20
C THR A 182 12.53 -20.76 7.25
N GLY A 183 11.66 -19.83 6.91
CA GLY A 183 10.67 -19.28 7.83
C GLY A 183 9.36 -20.08 7.84
N LYS A 184 8.45 -19.69 8.75
CA LYS A 184 7.13 -20.28 8.92
C LYS A 184 6.11 -19.60 8.02
N VAL A 185 5.47 -20.35 7.13
CA VAL A 185 4.34 -19.84 6.35
C VAL A 185 3.19 -19.52 7.31
N LEU A 186 2.69 -18.29 7.24
CA LEU A 186 1.49 -17.90 7.98
C LEU A 186 0.28 -18.37 7.16
N GLY A 187 -0.48 -19.30 7.72
CA GLY A 187 -1.72 -19.80 7.15
C GLY A 187 -2.86 -18.77 7.23
N ASP A 188 -4.06 -19.10 7.02
CA ASP A 188 -5.33 -18.46 7.34
C ASP A 188 -5.70 -17.18 6.58
N ALA A 189 -5.95 -17.39 5.29
CA ALA A 189 -6.75 -16.47 4.51
C ALA A 189 -8.24 -16.61 4.86
N ILE A 190 -8.89 -15.53 5.22
CA ILE A 190 -10.33 -15.49 5.39
C ILE A 190 -10.98 -15.13 4.05
N ALA A 191 -11.76 -16.05 3.50
CA ALA A 191 -12.55 -15.74 2.31
C ALA A 191 -13.58 -14.64 2.62
N LEU A 192 -13.58 -13.58 1.83
CA LEU A 192 -14.55 -12.50 2.01
C LEU A 192 -15.95 -12.94 1.56
N HIS A 193 -16.92 -12.58 2.37
CA HIS A 193 -18.32 -12.73 2.02
C HIS A 193 -18.65 -11.95 0.73
N PRO A 194 -19.51 -12.47 -0.18
CA PRO A 194 -19.82 -11.81 -1.44
C PRO A 194 -20.25 -10.35 -1.29
N VAL A 195 -21.03 -10.03 -0.26
CA VAL A 195 -21.46 -8.66 0.07
C VAL A 195 -20.27 -7.73 0.34
N VAL A 196 -19.27 -8.19 1.12
CA VAL A 196 -18.08 -7.40 1.43
C VAL A 196 -17.20 -7.20 0.21
N ARG A 197 -16.97 -8.26 -0.57
CA ARG A 197 -16.22 -8.21 -1.82
C ARG A 197 -16.85 -7.23 -2.81
N ARG A 198 -18.18 -7.27 -2.96
CA ARG A 198 -18.91 -6.33 -3.82
C ARG A 198 -18.80 -4.89 -3.31
N ALA A 199 -18.90 -4.66 -1.99
CA ALA A 199 -18.72 -3.34 -1.41
C ALA A 199 -17.31 -2.77 -1.66
N LEU A 200 -16.26 -3.58 -1.45
CA LEU A 200 -14.89 -3.18 -1.75
C LEU A 200 -14.71 -2.81 -3.22
N LYS A 201 -15.25 -3.60 -4.13
CA LYS A 201 -15.21 -3.34 -5.57
C LYS A 201 -15.87 -2.00 -5.92
N LEU A 202 -17.12 -1.78 -5.51
CA LEU A 202 -17.84 -0.52 -5.77
C LEU A 202 -17.13 0.70 -5.19
N LEU A 203 -16.60 0.59 -3.96
CA LEU A 203 -15.85 1.66 -3.31
C LEU A 203 -14.52 1.97 -4.03
N SER A 204 -13.87 0.97 -4.63
CA SER A 204 -12.62 1.17 -5.38
C SER A 204 -12.85 1.80 -6.76
N GLU A 205 -13.98 1.51 -7.41
CA GLU A 205 -14.35 2.01 -8.74
C GLU A 205 -14.80 3.48 -8.74
N GLY A 206 -14.93 4.10 -7.58
CA GLY A 206 -15.20 5.54 -7.48
C GLY A 206 -16.65 5.91 -7.15
N ASP A 207 -17.52 4.95 -6.97
CA ASP A 207 -18.97 5.11 -6.65
C ASP A 207 -19.23 5.60 -5.20
N ASP A 208 -18.26 6.26 -4.59
CA ASP A 208 -18.29 6.66 -3.17
C ASP A 208 -19.15 7.93 -2.90
N HIS A 209 -19.72 8.52 -3.94
CA HIS A 209 -20.75 9.55 -3.80
C HIS A 209 -22.09 8.97 -3.33
N GLN A 210 -22.25 7.64 -3.41
CA GLN A 210 -23.43 6.97 -2.89
C GLN A 210 -23.47 7.08 -1.36
N ASP A 211 -24.64 7.31 -0.81
CA ASP A 211 -24.86 7.16 0.62
C ASP A 211 -24.74 5.69 1.05
N LEU A 212 -24.81 5.41 2.35
CA LEU A 212 -24.69 4.06 2.86
C LEU A 212 -25.85 3.16 2.37
N GLY A 213 -27.04 3.73 2.24
CA GLY A 213 -28.23 3.01 1.78
C GLY A 213 -28.10 2.56 0.33
N GLN A 214 -27.62 3.43 -0.54
CA GLN A 214 -27.37 3.12 -1.95
C GLN A 214 -26.30 2.02 -2.10
N LEU A 215 -25.19 2.14 -1.34
CA LEU A 215 -24.16 1.10 -1.33
C LEU A 215 -24.70 -0.24 -0.84
N ALA A 216 -25.48 -0.24 0.25
CA ALA A 216 -26.09 -1.45 0.80
C ALA A 216 -27.04 -2.11 -0.22
N LYS A 217 -27.89 -1.30 -0.86
CA LYS A 217 -28.79 -1.76 -1.93
C LYS A 217 -28.00 -2.36 -3.10
N ALA A 218 -26.95 -1.69 -3.55
CA ALA A 218 -26.06 -2.20 -4.61
C ALA A 218 -25.38 -3.51 -4.21
N CYS A 219 -25.10 -3.71 -2.93
CA CYS A 219 -24.54 -4.95 -2.37
C CYS A 219 -25.62 -6.02 -2.08
N ARG A 220 -26.91 -5.74 -2.34
CA ARG A 220 -28.05 -6.62 -2.00
C ARG A 220 -28.08 -6.98 -0.51
N ALA A 221 -27.89 -5.98 0.35
CA ALA A 221 -27.86 -6.11 1.80
C ALA A 221 -28.57 -4.93 2.47
N SER A 222 -28.98 -5.09 3.74
CA SER A 222 -29.35 -3.95 4.56
C SER A 222 -28.10 -3.20 5.05
N GLU A 223 -28.23 -1.90 5.38
CA GLU A 223 -27.15 -1.10 5.93
C GLU A 223 -26.52 -1.70 7.19
N ALA A 224 -27.38 -2.17 8.09
CA ALA A 224 -26.95 -2.81 9.33
C ALA A 224 -26.16 -4.10 9.08
N HIS A 225 -26.64 -4.93 8.13
CA HIS A 225 -25.95 -6.16 7.75
C HIS A 225 -24.61 -5.86 7.09
N LEU A 226 -24.58 -4.94 6.10
CA LEU A 226 -23.36 -4.54 5.41
C LEU A 226 -22.32 -3.99 6.42
N SER A 227 -22.70 -3.05 7.27
CA SER A 227 -21.81 -2.44 8.26
C SER A 227 -21.23 -3.46 9.22
N ARG A 228 -22.06 -4.36 9.74
CA ARG A 228 -21.64 -5.41 10.68
C ARG A 228 -20.69 -6.41 10.03
N ILE A 229 -21.02 -6.94 8.82
CA ILE A 229 -20.19 -7.95 8.16
C ILE A 229 -18.90 -7.35 7.63
N PHE A 230 -18.94 -6.10 7.14
CA PHE A 230 -17.77 -5.38 6.69
C PHE A 230 -16.76 -5.20 7.85
N ARG A 231 -17.22 -4.67 9.00
CA ARG A 231 -16.37 -4.53 10.18
C ARG A 231 -15.79 -5.85 10.65
N ARG A 232 -16.60 -6.92 10.67
CA ARG A 232 -16.16 -8.25 11.10
C ARG A 232 -15.08 -8.81 10.16
N GLN A 233 -15.20 -8.58 8.85
CA GLN A 233 -14.30 -9.17 7.87
C GLN A 233 -13.10 -8.29 7.49
N ILE A 234 -13.25 -6.97 7.50
CA ILE A 234 -12.17 -6.04 7.15
C ILE A 234 -11.41 -5.58 8.38
N GLY A 235 -12.03 -5.61 9.55
CA GLY A 235 -11.44 -5.17 10.81
C GLY A 235 -11.77 -3.72 11.17
N VAL A 236 -12.06 -2.87 10.19
CA VAL A 236 -12.42 -1.46 10.39
C VAL A 236 -13.88 -1.18 10.05
N PRO A 237 -14.52 -0.20 10.72
CA PRO A 237 -15.86 0.24 10.35
C PRO A 237 -15.91 0.74 8.91
N LEU A 238 -16.99 0.43 8.18
CA LEU A 238 -17.20 0.86 6.81
C LEU A 238 -17.08 2.38 6.63
N THR A 239 -17.56 3.16 7.60
CA THR A 239 -17.44 4.63 7.61
C THR A 239 -15.99 5.10 7.68
N ARG A 240 -15.16 4.46 8.53
CA ARG A 240 -13.72 4.76 8.61
C ARG A 240 -13.03 4.43 7.29
N TYR A 241 -13.33 3.28 6.72
CA TYR A 241 -12.80 2.86 5.42
C TYR A 241 -13.15 3.87 4.30
N ARG A 242 -14.41 4.28 4.19
CA ARG A 242 -14.85 5.30 3.23
C ARG A 242 -14.15 6.64 3.43
N ASN A 243 -14.00 7.07 4.68
CA ASN A 243 -13.30 8.32 5.00
C ASN A 243 -11.82 8.27 4.58
N SER A 244 -11.15 7.14 4.74
CA SER A 244 -9.77 6.97 4.28
C SER A 244 -9.67 7.02 2.74
N LEU A 245 -10.64 6.44 2.01
CA LEU A 245 -10.72 6.60 0.55
C LEU A 245 -10.89 8.07 0.13
N ARG A 246 -11.75 8.82 0.82
CA ARG A 246 -11.94 10.26 0.57
C ARG A 246 -10.67 11.06 0.82
N LEU A 247 -9.93 10.75 1.88
CA LEU A 247 -8.63 11.38 2.13
C LEU A 247 -7.61 11.09 1.02
N SER A 248 -7.55 9.87 0.52
CA SER A 248 -6.68 9.54 -0.62
C SER A 248 -7.06 10.33 -1.88
N ARG A 249 -8.38 10.45 -2.16
CA ARG A 249 -8.86 11.26 -3.30
C ARG A 249 -8.57 12.75 -3.10
N PHE A 250 -8.76 13.26 -1.89
CA PHE A 250 -8.42 14.63 -1.55
C PHE A 250 -6.96 14.94 -1.95
N TRP A 251 -6.02 14.13 -1.52
CA TRP A 251 -4.63 14.32 -1.86
C TRP A 251 -4.35 14.20 -3.37
N ALA A 252 -4.97 13.25 -4.04
CA ALA A 252 -4.85 13.09 -5.49
C ALA A 252 -5.37 14.31 -6.26
N GLN A 253 -6.42 14.98 -5.77
CA GLN A 253 -6.99 16.19 -6.38
C GLN A 253 -6.20 17.46 -6.03
N TYR A 254 -5.75 17.57 -4.78
CA TYR A 254 -5.08 18.76 -4.28
C TYR A 254 -3.68 18.97 -4.88
N ARG A 255 -3.03 17.89 -5.33
CA ARG A 255 -1.67 17.90 -5.89
C ARG A 255 -1.61 17.98 -7.41
N GLN A 256 -2.73 18.12 -8.09
CA GLN A 256 -2.70 18.28 -9.54
C GLN A 256 -2.15 19.66 -9.95
N PRO A 257 -1.44 19.75 -11.12
CA PRO A 257 -0.87 21.01 -11.61
C PRO A 257 -1.90 22.13 -11.80
N GLU A 258 -3.15 21.77 -12.04
CA GLU A 258 -4.30 22.66 -12.09
C GLU A 258 -4.75 22.96 -10.66
N GLN A 259 -4.03 23.82 -9.97
CA GLN A 259 -4.22 24.18 -8.57
C GLN A 259 -5.70 24.36 -8.18
N LYS A 260 -6.33 23.29 -7.69
CA LYS A 260 -7.63 23.38 -7.05
C LYS A 260 -7.49 24.03 -5.68
N THR A 261 -8.41 24.89 -5.33
CA THR A 261 -8.50 25.40 -3.97
C THR A 261 -8.71 24.24 -2.98
N LEU A 262 -8.30 24.43 -1.73
CA LEU A 262 -8.51 23.43 -0.67
C LEU A 262 -9.98 23.01 -0.59
N ALA A 263 -10.91 23.95 -0.74
CA ALA A 263 -12.35 23.66 -0.70
C ALA A 263 -12.79 22.79 -1.89
N GLU A 264 -12.38 23.15 -3.10
CA GLU A 264 -12.69 22.37 -4.31
C GLU A 264 -12.16 20.93 -4.21
N ALA A 265 -10.93 20.76 -3.73
CA ALA A 265 -10.35 19.42 -3.53
C ALA A 265 -11.12 18.60 -2.48
N VAL A 266 -11.60 19.25 -1.41
CA VAL A 266 -12.42 18.59 -0.36
C VAL A 266 -13.74 18.09 -0.93
N TYR A 267 -14.47 18.91 -1.67
CA TYR A 267 -15.75 18.51 -2.26
C TYR A 267 -15.55 17.49 -3.38
N ALA A 268 -14.55 17.66 -4.22
CA ALA A 268 -14.21 16.70 -5.28
C ALA A 268 -13.79 15.32 -4.72
N ALA A 269 -13.25 15.29 -3.49
CA ALA A 269 -12.94 14.05 -2.77
C ALA A 269 -14.17 13.35 -2.19
N GLY A 270 -15.37 13.96 -2.25
CA GLY A 270 -16.61 13.37 -1.76
C GLY A 270 -16.94 13.66 -0.29
N PHE A 271 -16.32 14.67 0.32
CA PHE A 271 -16.74 15.15 1.65
C PHE A 271 -17.97 16.06 1.53
N GLY A 272 -18.97 15.84 2.37
CA GLY A 272 -20.21 16.63 2.39
C GLY A 272 -20.04 18.03 2.99
N SER A 273 -18.95 18.26 3.77
CA SER A 273 -18.62 19.57 4.33
C SER A 273 -17.15 19.68 4.71
N TYR A 274 -16.65 20.92 4.77
CA TYR A 274 -15.30 21.17 5.27
C TYR A 274 -15.11 20.74 6.74
N ALA A 275 -16.14 20.89 7.57
CA ALA A 275 -16.09 20.45 8.97
C ALA A 275 -15.91 18.92 9.10
N GLN A 276 -16.62 18.15 8.27
CA GLN A 276 -16.44 16.71 8.20
C GLN A 276 -15.01 16.37 7.77
N PHE A 277 -14.53 17.00 6.70
CA PHE A 277 -13.15 16.81 6.22
C PHE A 277 -12.13 17.13 7.31
N TYR A 278 -12.26 18.30 7.96
CA TYR A 278 -11.33 18.71 9.02
C TYR A 278 -11.25 17.68 10.16
N LYS A 279 -12.39 17.21 10.64
CA LYS A 279 -12.47 16.18 11.68
C LYS A 279 -11.79 14.89 11.24
N VAL A 280 -12.11 14.38 10.06
CA VAL A 280 -11.54 13.15 9.50
C VAL A 280 -10.05 13.31 9.27
N PHE A 281 -9.62 14.42 8.70
CA PHE A 281 -8.22 14.74 8.44
C PHE A 281 -7.39 14.79 9.73
N THR A 282 -7.88 15.54 10.73
CA THR A 282 -7.19 15.66 12.03
C THR A 282 -7.11 14.32 12.75
N GLN A 283 -8.16 13.51 12.66
CA GLN A 283 -8.14 12.16 13.23
C GLN A 283 -7.12 11.25 12.53
N ALA A 284 -6.93 11.39 11.22
CA ALA A 284 -6.02 10.57 10.45
C ALA A 284 -4.54 10.99 10.60
N TYR A 285 -4.28 12.30 10.72
CA TYR A 285 -2.92 12.87 10.67
C TYR A 285 -2.46 13.52 11.97
N GLY A 286 -3.28 13.54 13.02
CA GLY A 286 -2.98 14.15 14.30
C GLY A 286 -2.91 15.69 14.30
N ARG A 287 -3.13 16.34 13.15
CA ARG A 287 -3.05 17.79 12.95
C ARG A 287 -3.98 18.27 11.84
N GLY A 288 -4.33 19.54 11.87
CA GLY A 288 -5.25 20.13 10.90
C GLY A 288 -4.67 20.23 9.48
N PRO A 289 -5.53 20.35 8.44
CA PRO A 289 -5.13 20.34 7.04
C PRO A 289 -4.10 21.42 6.69
N ARG A 290 -4.33 22.68 7.12
CA ARG A 290 -3.41 23.81 6.82
C ARG A 290 -2.01 23.58 7.37
N ALA A 291 -1.88 23.06 8.60
CA ALA A 291 -0.58 22.77 9.21
C ALA A 291 0.16 21.68 8.43
N SER A 292 -0.55 20.65 7.98
CA SER A 292 0.01 19.56 7.18
C SER A 292 0.45 20.04 5.80
N ILE A 293 -0.36 20.85 5.12
CA ILE A 293 -0.10 21.39 3.79
C ILE A 293 1.08 22.35 3.81
N ASN A 294 1.18 23.23 4.81
CA ASN A 294 2.28 24.18 4.93
C ASN A 294 3.64 23.50 5.16
N GLN A 295 3.66 22.33 5.81
CA GLN A 295 4.88 21.53 5.93
C GLN A 295 5.28 20.87 4.60
N LEU A 296 4.29 20.52 3.77
CA LEU A 296 4.53 19.94 2.44
C LEU A 296 5.12 20.96 1.45
N ASN A 297 4.82 22.24 1.64
CA ASN A 297 5.27 23.34 0.78
C ASN A 297 6.56 24.02 1.25
N LYS A 298 7.16 23.59 2.37
CA LYS A 298 8.46 24.11 2.79
C LYS A 298 9.54 23.39 1.98
N PRO A 299 10.41 24.12 1.26
CA PRO A 299 11.58 23.52 0.63
C PRO A 299 12.43 22.87 1.74
N SER A 300 12.85 21.63 1.50
CA SER A 300 13.88 20.98 2.35
C SER A 300 15.20 21.69 2.06
N TYR A 301 15.73 22.43 3.04
CA TYR A 301 17.09 22.95 3.01
C TYR A 301 18.05 21.88 3.48
#